data_4001dd21426ea546a81d798018c257ce
#
_entry.id   4001dd21426ea546a81d798018c257ce
#
_cell.length_a   1.000
_cell.length_b   1.000
_cell.length_c   1.000
_cell.angle_alpha   90.00
_cell.angle_beta   90.00
_cell.angle_gamma   90.00
#
_symmetry.space_group_name_H-M   'P 1'
#
loop_
_entity.id
_entity.type
_entity.pdbx_description
1 polymer ?
#
loop_
_entity_poly.entity_id
_entity_poly.type
_entity_poly.pdbx_seq_one_letter_code
_entity_poly.pdbx_strand_id
1 'polypeptide(L)'
;MTFQYIIKKIIKEKFIIIKKFKTNNNKFIIIKKNNKTKIVKIFLNKRKTHYKNELLGYNSFYKHKNLNLPKLSNISLSKKTKHIVVDYINGKKPGIYDLKKILASNMPNIINKMNITKYIINIDKHYYKNIAKKKISLITSKIKLSNILTANSHGDYTFYNMIKRKNKIFLIDFEKFRKRAIFFDQINLIAHPCLFNISKYQVIFKKFYIFNKLLTLISKNLYYLIYFLLKKKLNFYKIYIKDFKLYYLLYLMEKKIIFVTDIKSLNKQKEINYIKKIINIINLNISYLIKKL
;
A
#
# COMPACT_ATOMS: atom_id res chain seq x y z
N MET A 1 -19.10 17.14 -16.77
CA MET A 1 -19.75 18.19 -15.93
C MET A 1 -19.05 18.51 -14.61
N THR A 2 -18.22 17.68 -14.08
CA THR A 2 -17.83 17.69 -12.65
C THR A 2 -16.62 18.55 -12.28
N PHE A 3 -15.57 18.61 -13.11
CA PHE A 3 -14.33 19.32 -12.75
C PHE A 3 -14.46 20.84 -12.86
N GLN A 4 -15.09 21.33 -13.92
CA GLN A 4 -15.35 22.76 -14.10
C GLN A 4 -16.30 23.32 -13.02
N TYR A 5 -17.27 22.54 -12.58
CA TYR A 5 -18.17 22.90 -11.49
C TYR A 5 -17.38 23.12 -10.17
N ILE A 6 -16.45 22.20 -9.84
CA ILE A 6 -15.60 22.37 -8.66
C ILE A 6 -14.74 23.62 -8.77
N ILE A 7 -14.17 23.90 -9.95
CA ILE A 7 -13.38 25.12 -10.18
C ILE A 7 -14.22 26.37 -9.92
N LYS A 8 -15.44 26.45 -10.50
CA LYS A 8 -16.34 27.57 -10.27
C LYS A 8 -16.68 27.75 -8.79
N LYS A 9 -16.91 26.65 -8.06
CA LYS A 9 -17.19 26.69 -6.61
C LYS A 9 -15.98 27.17 -5.81
N ILE A 10 -14.76 26.71 -6.14
CA ILE A 10 -13.50 27.16 -5.53
C ILE A 10 -13.35 28.67 -5.67
N ILE A 11 -13.63 29.22 -6.87
CA ILE A 11 -13.53 30.66 -7.14
C ILE A 11 -14.63 31.41 -6.36
N LYS A 12 -15.86 30.91 -6.33
CA LYS A 12 -16.96 31.49 -5.57
C LYS A 12 -16.68 31.56 -4.08
N GLU A 13 -15.98 30.56 -3.53
CA GLU A 13 -15.52 30.52 -2.12
C GLU A 13 -14.27 31.37 -1.87
N LYS A 14 -13.88 32.21 -2.84
CA LYS A 14 -12.70 33.12 -2.75
C LYS A 14 -11.36 32.41 -2.51
N PHE A 15 -11.20 31.19 -3.04
CA PHE A 15 -9.90 30.52 -3.09
C PHE A 15 -9.15 30.88 -4.38
N ILE A 16 -7.85 31.08 -4.26
CA ILE A 16 -6.93 31.24 -5.40
C ILE A 16 -6.46 29.83 -5.82
N ILE A 17 -6.57 29.53 -7.12
CA ILE A 17 -6.05 28.28 -7.68
C ILE A 17 -4.59 28.48 -8.01
N ILE A 18 -3.69 27.75 -7.33
CA ILE A 18 -2.24 27.81 -7.57
C ILE A 18 -1.84 26.85 -8.70
N LYS A 19 -2.35 25.61 -8.68
CA LYS A 19 -1.94 24.56 -9.63
C LYS A 19 -3.05 23.55 -9.84
N LYS A 20 -3.12 23.02 -11.07
CA LYS A 20 -3.99 21.90 -11.45
C LYS A 20 -3.12 20.81 -12.05
N PHE A 21 -3.35 19.55 -11.69
CA PHE A 21 -2.70 18.41 -12.31
C PHE A 21 -3.61 17.19 -12.28
N LYS A 22 -3.28 16.20 -13.09
CA LYS A 22 -4.05 14.98 -13.25
C LYS A 22 -3.10 13.78 -13.19
N THR A 23 -3.55 12.74 -12.50
CA THR A 23 -3.00 11.39 -12.62
C THR A 23 -3.98 10.53 -13.43
N ASN A 24 -3.60 9.28 -13.73
CA ASN A 24 -4.51 8.36 -14.42
C ASN A 24 -5.86 8.18 -13.71
N ASN A 25 -5.91 8.42 -12.42
CA ASN A 25 -7.02 8.03 -11.55
C ASN A 25 -7.76 9.21 -10.92
N ASN A 26 -7.09 10.33 -10.72
CA ASN A 26 -7.61 11.46 -9.95
C ASN A 26 -7.20 12.78 -10.57
N LYS A 27 -8.00 13.81 -10.30
CA LYS A 27 -7.64 15.21 -10.59
C LYS A 27 -7.34 15.93 -9.28
N PHE A 28 -6.35 16.80 -9.31
CA PHE A 28 -5.88 17.54 -8.15
C PHE A 28 -5.89 19.04 -8.44
N ILE A 29 -6.26 19.83 -7.43
CA ILE A 29 -6.21 21.30 -7.47
C ILE A 29 -5.54 21.75 -6.18
N ILE A 30 -4.47 22.52 -6.29
CA ILE A 30 -3.87 23.22 -5.15
C ILE A 30 -4.53 24.60 -5.06
N ILE A 31 -5.10 24.90 -3.90
CA ILE A 31 -5.83 26.14 -3.62
C ILE A 31 -5.24 26.86 -2.42
N LYS A 32 -5.35 28.17 -2.40
CA LYS A 32 -4.90 29.04 -1.29
C LYS A 32 -5.99 30.00 -0.87
N LYS A 33 -6.16 30.18 0.44
CA LYS A 33 -7.00 31.21 1.05
C LYS A 33 -6.41 31.59 2.41
N ASN A 34 -6.29 32.88 2.71
CA ASN A 34 -5.78 33.36 4.00
C ASN A 34 -4.49 32.66 4.43
N ASN A 35 -3.47 32.66 3.56
CA ASN A 35 -2.17 32.02 3.76
C ASN A 35 -2.19 30.50 4.01
N LYS A 36 -3.36 29.86 3.98
CA LYS A 36 -3.48 28.40 4.11
C LYS A 36 -3.57 27.75 2.73
N THR A 37 -2.64 26.86 2.43
CA THR A 37 -2.64 26.10 1.17
C THR A 37 -3.23 24.72 1.41
N LYS A 38 -4.15 24.31 0.54
CA LYS A 38 -4.83 23.02 0.58
C LYS A 38 -4.75 22.32 -0.76
N ILE A 39 -4.92 21.02 -0.75
CA ILE A 39 -5.04 20.20 -1.95
C ILE A 39 -6.44 19.58 -2.00
N VAL A 40 -7.10 19.72 -3.13
CA VAL A 40 -8.37 19.05 -3.45
C VAL A 40 -8.08 17.86 -4.32
N LYS A 41 -8.38 16.65 -3.83
CA LYS A 41 -8.31 15.39 -4.60
C LYS A 41 -9.71 15.04 -5.05
N ILE A 42 -9.91 14.93 -6.36
CA ILE A 42 -11.20 14.65 -7.00
C ILE A 42 -11.15 13.25 -7.59
N PHE A 43 -12.05 12.39 -7.12
CA PHE A 43 -12.16 11.00 -7.58
C PHE A 43 -13.03 10.93 -8.83
N LEU A 44 -12.54 10.27 -9.89
CA LEU A 44 -13.31 10.07 -11.10
C LEU A 44 -14.42 9.02 -10.85
N ASN A 45 -15.56 9.16 -11.56
CA ASN A 45 -16.83 8.44 -11.30
C ASN A 45 -16.72 6.92 -11.11
N LYS A 46 -15.74 6.26 -11.72
CA LYS A 46 -15.53 4.80 -11.61
C LYS A 46 -14.90 4.36 -10.27
N ARG A 47 -14.61 5.29 -9.34
CA ARG A 47 -13.78 5.02 -8.13
C ARG A 47 -14.45 5.42 -6.81
N LYS A 48 -15.76 5.17 -6.70
CA LYS A 48 -16.50 5.42 -5.44
C LYS A 48 -15.89 4.69 -4.22
N THR A 49 -15.38 3.49 -4.43
CA THR A 49 -14.72 2.70 -3.37
C THR A 49 -13.42 3.35 -2.89
N HIS A 50 -12.61 3.92 -3.79
CA HIS A 50 -11.37 4.62 -3.44
C HIS A 50 -11.63 5.85 -2.57
N TYR A 51 -12.68 6.63 -2.89
CA TYR A 51 -13.09 7.75 -2.04
C TYR A 51 -13.47 7.31 -0.62
N LYS A 52 -14.29 6.23 -0.50
CA LYS A 52 -14.66 5.70 0.81
C LYS A 52 -13.44 5.22 1.59
N ASN A 53 -12.56 4.47 0.95
CA ASN A 53 -11.33 3.97 1.55
C ASN A 53 -10.42 5.12 2.02
N GLU A 54 -10.24 6.15 1.18
CA GLU A 54 -9.44 7.32 1.53
C GLU A 54 -9.99 8.01 2.79
N LEU A 55 -11.29 8.27 2.84
CA LEU A 55 -11.95 8.91 3.98
C LEU A 55 -11.86 8.06 5.25
N LEU A 56 -12.14 6.74 5.14
CA LEU A 56 -12.02 5.80 6.25
C LEU A 56 -10.57 5.70 6.73
N GLY A 57 -9.60 5.73 5.82
CA GLY A 57 -8.18 5.72 6.13
C GLY A 57 -7.77 6.94 6.94
N TYR A 58 -8.08 8.14 6.48
CA TYR A 58 -7.82 9.36 7.25
C TYR A 58 -8.43 9.30 8.63
N ASN A 59 -9.72 8.97 8.75
CA ASN A 59 -10.42 8.90 10.03
C ASN A 59 -9.84 7.85 10.98
N SER A 60 -9.44 6.71 10.44
CA SER A 60 -8.85 5.62 11.23
C SER A 60 -7.44 5.95 11.72
N PHE A 61 -6.60 6.47 10.83
CA PHE A 61 -5.21 6.79 11.16
C PHE A 61 -5.06 8.11 11.92
N TYR A 62 -6.04 9.00 11.87
CA TYR A 62 -6.03 10.26 12.64
C TYR A 62 -5.99 10.03 14.16
N LYS A 63 -6.49 8.89 14.61
CA LYS A 63 -6.45 8.47 16.03
C LYS A 63 -5.06 7.99 16.48
N HIS A 64 -4.11 7.80 15.56
CA HIS A 64 -2.74 7.36 15.88
C HIS A 64 -1.84 8.54 16.23
N LYS A 65 -1.51 8.68 17.52
CA LYS A 65 -0.67 9.78 18.03
C LYS A 65 0.73 9.87 17.36
N ASN A 66 1.23 8.77 16.83
CA ASN A 66 2.60 8.68 16.29
C ASN A 66 2.68 8.90 14.77
N LEU A 67 1.56 9.05 14.09
CA LEU A 67 1.51 9.29 12.65
C LEU A 67 1.07 10.72 12.36
N ASN A 68 1.82 11.39 11.49
CA ASN A 68 1.40 12.69 11.01
C ASN A 68 0.56 12.50 9.74
N LEU A 69 -0.60 13.14 9.71
CA LEU A 69 -1.48 13.18 8.54
C LEU A 69 -1.72 14.65 8.14
N PRO A 70 -1.90 14.92 6.84
CA PRO A 70 -2.48 16.21 6.44
C PRO A 70 -3.87 16.36 7.08
N LYS A 71 -4.17 17.50 7.64
CA LYS A 71 -5.47 17.74 8.27
C LYS A 71 -6.58 17.70 7.21
N LEU A 72 -7.59 16.86 7.44
CA LEU A 72 -8.79 16.82 6.63
C LEU A 72 -9.62 18.08 6.88
N SER A 73 -10.11 18.70 5.81
CA SER A 73 -10.94 19.92 5.89
C SER A 73 -12.38 19.60 5.55
N ASN A 74 -13.31 20.18 6.31
CA ASN A 74 -14.75 20.02 6.10
C ASN A 74 -15.30 20.88 4.93
N ILE A 75 -14.46 21.23 3.95
CA ILE A 75 -14.86 22.03 2.80
C ILE A 75 -15.61 21.16 1.82
N SER A 76 -16.91 21.41 1.66
CA SER A 76 -17.76 20.75 0.67
C SER A 76 -17.86 21.58 -0.59
N LEU A 77 -17.15 21.17 -1.64
CA LEU A 77 -17.16 21.84 -2.95
C LEU A 77 -18.28 21.32 -3.87
N SER A 78 -18.81 20.13 -3.61
CA SER A 78 -19.89 19.56 -4.41
C SER A 78 -20.54 18.38 -3.71
N LYS A 79 -21.89 18.31 -3.72
CA LYS A 79 -22.63 17.12 -3.26
C LYS A 79 -22.56 15.96 -4.26
N LYS A 80 -22.43 16.28 -5.56
CA LYS A 80 -22.44 15.28 -6.66
C LYS A 80 -21.07 14.68 -6.94
N THR A 81 -19.98 15.37 -6.64
CA THR A 81 -18.61 14.92 -6.95
C THR A 81 -17.88 14.46 -5.70
N LYS A 82 -17.38 13.25 -5.71
CA LYS A 82 -16.56 12.70 -4.61
C LYS A 82 -15.20 13.38 -4.61
N HIS A 83 -14.88 14.10 -3.55
CA HIS A 83 -13.62 14.80 -3.35
C HIS A 83 -13.26 14.85 -1.88
N ILE A 84 -11.99 15.02 -1.62
CA ILE A 84 -11.45 15.34 -0.29
C ILE A 84 -10.61 16.60 -0.39
N VAL A 85 -10.57 17.34 0.71
CA VAL A 85 -9.74 18.53 0.83
C VAL A 85 -8.86 18.37 2.07
N VAL A 86 -7.55 18.37 1.87
CA VAL A 86 -6.57 18.23 2.95
C VAL A 86 -5.55 19.37 2.91
N ASP A 87 -4.85 19.61 4.00
CA ASP A 87 -3.76 20.56 4.02
C ASP A 87 -2.67 20.14 3.03
N TYR A 88 -2.16 21.10 2.27
CA TYR A 88 -1.03 20.89 1.38
C TYR A 88 0.26 20.85 2.18
N ILE A 89 0.98 19.74 2.09
CA ILE A 89 2.27 19.58 2.74
C ILE A 89 3.37 19.85 1.71
N ASN A 90 4.02 21.01 1.84
CA ASN A 90 5.21 21.30 1.06
C ASN A 90 6.40 20.59 1.68
N GLY A 91 6.93 19.59 1.00
CA GLY A 91 8.04 18.76 1.48
C GLY A 91 8.61 17.87 0.38
N LYS A 92 9.57 17.04 0.73
CA LYS A 92 10.23 16.07 -0.16
C LYS A 92 9.86 14.63 0.20
N LYS A 93 10.11 13.70 -0.70
CA LYS A 93 9.98 12.27 -0.39
C LYS A 93 10.99 11.87 0.68
N PRO A 94 10.61 11.04 1.67
CA PRO A 94 11.60 10.46 2.59
C PRO A 94 12.51 9.49 1.84
N GLY A 95 13.71 9.28 2.35
CA GLY A 95 14.68 8.34 1.81
C GLY A 95 14.88 7.12 2.71
N ILE A 96 15.83 6.26 2.32
CA ILE A 96 16.17 5.04 3.07
C ILE A 96 16.65 5.36 4.51
N TYR A 97 17.33 6.48 4.71
CA TYR A 97 17.76 6.94 6.04
C TYR A 97 16.59 7.23 7.00
N ASP A 98 15.40 7.51 6.46
CA ASP A 98 14.19 7.73 7.25
C ASP A 98 13.48 6.42 7.63
N LEU A 99 13.90 5.26 7.07
CA LEU A 99 13.23 3.97 7.24
C LEU A 99 13.03 3.59 8.70
N LYS A 100 14.09 3.70 9.51
CA LYS A 100 14.03 3.38 10.96
C LYS A 100 12.96 4.21 11.67
N LYS A 101 12.90 5.50 11.38
CA LYS A 101 11.91 6.43 11.94
C LYS A 101 10.48 6.08 11.48
N ILE A 102 10.30 5.79 10.20
CA ILE A 102 9.01 5.40 9.63
C ILE A 102 8.52 4.09 10.25
N LEU A 103 9.38 3.10 10.36
CA LEU A 103 9.06 1.84 11.02
C LEU A 103 8.74 2.03 12.51
N ALA A 104 9.44 2.93 13.20
CA ALA A 104 9.17 3.20 14.62
C ALA A 104 7.80 3.87 14.84
N SER A 105 7.38 4.78 13.97
CA SER A 105 6.15 5.56 14.12
C SER A 105 4.88 4.76 13.81
N ASN A 106 4.96 3.72 12.97
CA ASN A 106 3.79 2.95 12.55
C ASN A 106 3.68 1.63 13.31
N MET A 107 2.98 1.63 14.45
CA MET A 107 2.59 0.40 15.14
C MET A 107 1.22 -0.05 14.65
N PRO A 108 1.06 -1.31 14.24
CA PRO A 108 -0.26 -1.81 13.83
C PRO A 108 -1.24 -1.76 15.00
N ASN A 109 -2.43 -1.23 14.77
CA ASN A 109 -3.54 -1.37 15.71
C ASN A 109 -4.24 -2.69 15.42
N ILE A 110 -4.11 -3.60 16.37
CA ILE A 110 -4.81 -4.88 16.30
C ILE A 110 -6.30 -4.62 16.47
N ILE A 111 -7.06 -5.03 15.47
CA ILE A 111 -8.50 -4.86 15.50
C ILE A 111 -9.17 -6.17 15.91
N ASN A 112 -8.75 -7.30 15.30
CA ASN A 112 -9.36 -8.61 15.53
C ASN A 112 -8.37 -9.75 15.24
N LYS A 113 -8.64 -10.91 15.85
CA LYS A 113 -8.21 -12.19 15.32
C LYS A 113 -9.16 -12.58 14.19
N MET A 114 -8.65 -13.14 13.11
CA MET A 114 -9.44 -13.59 11.97
C MET A 114 -9.00 -14.99 11.56
N ASN A 115 -9.96 -15.87 11.30
CA ASN A 115 -9.67 -17.17 10.74
C ASN A 115 -8.94 -17.03 9.39
N ILE A 116 -7.89 -17.81 9.20
CA ILE A 116 -7.03 -17.76 8.02
C ILE A 116 -7.80 -18.02 6.73
N THR A 117 -8.64 -19.04 6.70
CA THR A 117 -9.45 -19.37 5.52
C THR A 117 -10.36 -18.21 5.16
N LYS A 118 -11.05 -17.63 6.17
CA LYS A 118 -11.90 -16.44 5.99
C LYS A 118 -11.10 -15.25 5.46
N TYR A 119 -9.88 -15.04 5.96
CA TYR A 119 -9.01 -13.97 5.49
C TYR A 119 -8.64 -14.15 4.02
N ILE A 120 -8.23 -15.35 3.63
CA ILE A 120 -7.82 -15.66 2.24
C ILE A 120 -9.01 -15.54 1.29
N ILE A 121 -10.21 -16.02 1.68
CA ILE A 121 -11.45 -15.84 0.91
C ILE A 121 -11.77 -14.36 0.74
N ASN A 122 -11.60 -13.53 1.76
CA ASN A 122 -11.83 -12.10 1.68
C ASN A 122 -10.85 -11.39 0.74
N ILE A 123 -9.57 -11.80 0.72
CA ILE A 123 -8.60 -11.28 -0.24
C ILE A 123 -9.06 -11.62 -1.66
N ASP A 124 -9.46 -12.84 -1.91
CA ASP A 124 -9.88 -13.32 -3.23
C ASP A 124 -11.20 -12.65 -3.67
N LYS A 125 -12.20 -12.56 -2.79
CA LYS A 125 -13.47 -11.89 -3.07
C LYS A 125 -13.30 -10.42 -3.45
N HIS A 126 -12.29 -9.76 -2.92
CA HIS A 126 -12.01 -8.35 -3.25
C HIS A 126 -11.33 -8.16 -4.59
N TYR A 127 -10.59 -9.16 -5.07
CA TYR A 127 -9.75 -9.01 -6.26
C TYR A 127 -9.97 -10.06 -7.35
N TYR A 128 -10.40 -11.32 -7.01
CA TYR A 128 -10.62 -12.38 -7.99
C TYR A 128 -11.42 -13.58 -7.48
N LYS A 129 -12.38 -14.04 -8.28
CA LYS A 129 -13.27 -15.16 -7.93
C LYS A 129 -12.67 -16.59 -8.03
N ASN A 130 -11.50 -16.81 -8.65
CA ASN A 130 -11.11 -18.18 -9.06
C ASN A 130 -9.65 -18.61 -8.92
N ILE A 131 -8.71 -17.77 -8.48
CA ILE A 131 -7.27 -18.16 -8.47
C ILE A 131 -6.86 -18.91 -7.20
N ALA A 132 -7.61 -18.76 -6.12
CA ALA A 132 -7.16 -19.11 -4.79
C ALA A 132 -7.50 -20.53 -4.32
N LYS A 133 -8.59 -21.15 -4.77
CA LYS A 133 -9.11 -22.40 -4.16
C LYS A 133 -8.08 -23.51 -4.01
N LYS A 134 -7.33 -23.88 -5.07
CA LYS A 134 -6.31 -24.93 -5.01
C LYS A 134 -5.11 -24.60 -4.11
N LYS A 135 -4.73 -23.30 -4.02
CA LYS A 135 -3.62 -22.87 -3.17
C LYS A 135 -4.05 -22.65 -1.72
N ILE A 136 -5.30 -22.29 -1.48
CA ILE A 136 -5.88 -22.15 -0.14
C ILE A 136 -5.86 -23.49 0.58
N SER A 137 -6.37 -24.55 -0.03
CA SER A 137 -6.38 -25.88 0.58
C SER A 137 -4.96 -26.38 0.91
N LEU A 138 -3.99 -26.12 0.02
CA LEU A 138 -2.60 -26.49 0.24
C LEU A 138 -1.93 -25.70 1.37
N ILE A 139 -2.30 -24.43 1.55
CA ILE A 139 -1.78 -23.58 2.61
C ILE A 139 -2.45 -23.95 3.94
N THR A 140 -3.78 -24.09 3.95
CA THR A 140 -4.52 -24.42 5.16
C THR A 140 -4.23 -25.80 5.72
N SER A 141 -3.94 -26.78 4.84
CA SER A 141 -3.54 -28.13 5.27
C SER A 141 -2.17 -28.18 5.95
N LYS A 142 -1.27 -27.22 5.63
CA LYS A 142 0.08 -27.16 6.20
C LYS A 142 0.22 -26.23 7.42
N ILE A 143 -0.76 -25.39 7.68
CA ILE A 143 -0.70 -24.38 8.73
C ILE A 143 -1.43 -24.87 9.97
N LYS A 144 -0.70 -24.98 11.08
CA LYS A 144 -1.28 -25.29 12.41
C LYS A 144 -2.03 -24.12 13.04
N LEU A 145 -1.90 -22.90 12.51
CA LEU A 145 -2.57 -21.70 13.01
C LEU A 145 -3.96 -21.58 12.39
N SER A 146 -4.99 -21.57 13.19
CA SER A 146 -6.37 -21.34 12.75
C SER A 146 -6.69 -19.86 12.57
N ASN A 147 -6.00 -18.97 13.28
CA ASN A 147 -6.28 -17.54 13.31
C ASN A 147 -5.02 -16.70 13.09
N ILE A 148 -5.20 -15.55 12.44
CA ILE A 148 -4.18 -14.50 12.30
C ILE A 148 -4.63 -13.21 12.95
N LEU A 149 -3.66 -12.38 13.31
CA LEU A 149 -3.91 -11.01 13.75
C LEU A 149 -4.12 -10.10 12.52
N THR A 150 -5.12 -9.24 12.59
CA THR A 150 -5.43 -8.26 11.56
C THR A 150 -5.42 -6.84 12.12
N ALA A 151 -5.07 -5.87 11.29
CA ALA A 151 -5.03 -4.46 11.63
C ALA A 151 -5.57 -3.59 10.48
N ASN A 152 -5.91 -2.34 10.79
CA ASN A 152 -6.11 -1.34 9.76
C ASN A 152 -4.79 -1.09 9.04
N SER A 153 -4.84 -1.11 7.72
CA SER A 153 -3.67 -0.99 6.86
C SER A 153 -3.91 0.09 5.81
N HIS A 154 -2.89 0.89 5.55
CA HIS A 154 -2.85 1.85 4.45
C HIS A 154 -2.97 1.14 3.09
N GLY A 155 -2.34 -0.02 2.98
CA GLY A 155 -2.38 -0.88 1.80
C GLY A 155 -1.44 -0.52 0.67
N ASP A 156 -0.89 0.70 0.70
CA ASP A 156 0.15 1.16 -0.22
C ASP A 156 1.19 2.01 0.53
N TYR A 157 1.62 1.48 1.68
CA TYR A 157 2.57 2.11 2.59
C TYR A 157 3.97 2.05 1.99
N THR A 158 4.31 3.06 1.19
CA THR A 158 5.58 3.19 0.46
C THR A 158 6.12 4.61 0.62
N PHE A 159 7.41 4.81 0.35
CA PHE A 159 8.01 6.15 0.35
C PHE A 159 7.31 7.12 -0.62
N TYR A 160 6.67 6.61 -1.68
CA TYR A 160 5.92 7.42 -2.64
C TYR A 160 4.67 8.07 -2.03
N ASN A 161 4.08 7.43 -1.02
CA ASN A 161 2.88 7.90 -0.32
C ASN A 161 3.23 8.58 1.00
N MET A 162 4.45 9.13 1.10
CA MET A 162 4.92 9.89 2.25
C MET A 162 5.55 11.20 1.83
N ILE A 163 5.41 12.23 2.68
CA ILE A 163 6.04 13.54 2.49
C ILE A 163 6.79 13.89 3.78
N LYS A 164 8.09 14.15 3.64
CA LYS A 164 8.95 14.64 4.72
C LYS A 164 8.98 16.16 4.70
N ARG A 165 8.56 16.76 5.81
CA ARG A 165 8.69 18.20 6.05
C ARG A 165 9.38 18.42 7.40
N LYS A 166 10.58 19.02 7.37
CA LYS A 166 11.46 19.11 8.55
C LYS A 166 11.66 17.69 9.12
N ASN A 167 11.45 17.50 10.41
CA ASN A 167 11.57 16.21 11.09
C ASN A 167 10.28 15.37 11.12
N LYS A 168 9.21 15.80 10.46
CA LYS A 168 7.92 15.09 10.41
C LYS A 168 7.73 14.39 9.08
N ILE A 169 7.18 13.17 9.12
CA ILE A 169 6.83 12.40 7.94
C ILE A 169 5.31 12.27 7.92
N PHE A 170 4.69 12.78 6.87
CA PHE A 170 3.25 12.77 6.66
C PHE A 170 2.88 11.62 5.73
N LEU A 171 1.86 10.87 6.10
CA LEU A 171 1.30 9.80 5.30
C LEU A 171 0.12 10.32 4.49
N ILE A 172 0.05 9.96 3.21
CA ILE A 172 -0.97 10.40 2.25
C ILE A 172 -1.46 9.23 1.42
N ASP A 173 -2.60 9.40 0.73
CA ASP A 173 -3.12 8.48 -0.29
C ASP A 173 -3.62 7.11 0.26
N PHE A 174 -4.73 7.15 0.99
CA PHE A 174 -5.37 5.97 1.61
C PHE A 174 -6.34 5.22 0.67
N GLU A 175 -6.24 5.35 -0.64
CA GLU A 175 -7.16 4.71 -1.59
C GLU A 175 -7.25 3.19 -1.42
N LYS A 176 -6.17 2.56 -0.96
CA LYS A 176 -6.08 1.11 -0.72
C LYS A 176 -6.33 0.72 0.74
N PHE A 177 -6.84 1.64 1.56
CA PHE A 177 -7.12 1.37 2.97
C PHE A 177 -8.12 0.23 3.16
N ARG A 178 -7.76 -0.71 4.03
CA ARG A 178 -8.65 -1.79 4.51
C ARG A 178 -8.01 -2.56 5.68
N LYS A 179 -8.78 -3.48 6.30
CA LYS A 179 -8.21 -4.47 7.23
C LYS A 179 -7.34 -5.47 6.48
N ARG A 180 -6.13 -5.73 7.02
CA ARG A 180 -5.17 -6.70 6.49
C ARG A 180 -4.49 -7.47 7.61
N ALA A 181 -3.77 -8.53 7.24
CA ALA A 181 -2.86 -9.21 8.15
C ALA A 181 -1.90 -8.18 8.77
N ILE A 182 -1.67 -8.32 10.07
CA ILE A 182 -0.78 -7.41 10.81
C ILE A 182 0.59 -7.32 10.11
N PHE A 183 1.23 -6.14 10.19
CA PHE A 183 2.49 -5.82 9.55
C PHE A 183 2.47 -5.75 8.01
N PHE A 184 1.31 -5.86 7.35
CA PHE A 184 1.23 -5.72 5.90
C PHE A 184 1.93 -4.44 5.40
N ASP A 185 1.69 -3.31 6.06
CA ASP A 185 2.26 -2.01 5.68
C ASP A 185 3.77 -1.95 5.90
N GLN A 186 4.28 -2.47 7.01
CA GLN A 186 5.71 -2.52 7.30
C GLN A 186 6.44 -3.47 6.35
N ILE A 187 5.84 -4.62 6.08
CA ILE A 187 6.35 -5.56 5.08
C ILE A 187 6.37 -4.88 3.70
N ASN A 188 5.30 -4.18 3.34
CA ASN A 188 5.22 -3.49 2.05
C ASN A 188 6.29 -2.39 1.91
N LEU A 189 6.54 -1.62 2.97
CA LEU A 189 7.58 -0.58 2.96
C LEU A 189 8.97 -1.13 2.64
N ILE A 190 9.29 -2.33 3.14
CA ILE A 190 10.61 -2.96 2.96
C ILE A 190 10.63 -3.81 1.69
N ALA A 191 9.64 -4.67 1.51
CA ALA A 191 9.60 -5.64 0.41
C ALA A 191 9.36 -4.99 -0.96
N HIS A 192 8.52 -3.95 -1.02
CA HIS A 192 8.16 -3.33 -2.29
C HIS A 192 9.38 -2.77 -3.05
N PRO A 193 10.24 -1.91 -2.47
CA PRO A 193 11.42 -1.45 -3.18
C PRO A 193 12.40 -2.59 -3.50
N CYS A 194 12.55 -3.59 -2.64
CA CYS A 194 13.41 -4.75 -2.90
C CYS A 194 12.90 -5.56 -4.11
N LEU A 195 11.62 -5.90 -4.15
CA LEU A 195 11.02 -6.63 -5.26
C LEU A 195 11.10 -5.86 -6.58
N PHE A 196 10.89 -4.54 -6.57
CA PHE A 196 11.03 -3.69 -7.74
C PHE A 196 12.48 -3.61 -8.23
N ASN A 197 13.44 -3.41 -7.34
CA ASN A 197 14.86 -3.35 -7.71
C ASN A 197 15.35 -4.69 -8.24
N ILE A 198 15.00 -5.82 -7.61
CA ILE A 198 15.34 -7.16 -8.12
C ILE A 198 14.81 -7.33 -9.55
N SER A 199 13.57 -6.94 -9.83
CA SER A 199 13.00 -7.05 -11.17
C SER A 199 13.72 -6.17 -12.19
N LYS A 200 14.14 -4.97 -11.80
CA LYS A 200 14.91 -4.04 -12.62
C LYS A 200 16.29 -4.61 -12.97
N TYR A 201 17.00 -5.13 -11.98
CA TYR A 201 18.31 -5.74 -12.21
C TYR A 201 18.25 -7.01 -13.04
N GLN A 202 17.21 -7.84 -12.89
CA GLN A 202 16.99 -9.00 -13.78
C GLN A 202 16.84 -8.59 -15.26
N VAL A 203 16.27 -7.42 -15.52
CA VAL A 203 16.17 -6.89 -16.90
C VAL A 203 17.54 -6.51 -17.46
N ILE A 204 18.36 -5.85 -16.63
CA ILE A 204 19.67 -5.33 -17.01
C ILE A 204 20.67 -6.48 -17.19
N PHE A 205 20.68 -7.45 -16.27
CA PHE A 205 21.67 -8.53 -16.21
C PHE A 205 21.13 -9.88 -16.71
N LYS A 206 20.14 -9.88 -17.60
CA LYS A 206 19.53 -11.08 -18.18
C LYS A 206 20.54 -12.06 -18.81
N LYS A 207 21.69 -11.56 -19.27
CA LYS A 207 22.78 -12.33 -19.87
C LYS A 207 23.66 -13.08 -18.85
N PHE A 208 23.59 -12.74 -17.54
CA PHE A 208 24.44 -13.35 -16.52
C PHE A 208 23.66 -14.35 -15.66
N TYR A 209 23.80 -15.64 -15.97
CA TYR A 209 23.15 -16.73 -15.26
C TYR A 209 23.42 -16.73 -13.74
N ILE A 210 24.67 -16.47 -13.34
CA ILE A 210 25.09 -16.40 -11.93
C ILE A 210 24.33 -15.28 -11.18
N PHE A 211 24.19 -14.12 -11.81
CA PHE A 211 23.50 -12.99 -11.22
C PHE A 211 22.00 -13.25 -11.02
N ASN A 212 21.34 -13.89 -11.98
CA ASN A 212 19.94 -14.29 -11.85
C ASN A 212 19.74 -15.30 -10.71
N LYS A 213 20.68 -16.27 -10.53
CA LYS A 213 20.66 -17.23 -9.42
C LYS A 213 20.80 -16.52 -8.07
N LEU A 214 21.72 -15.54 -7.97
CA LEU A 214 21.91 -14.72 -6.75
C LEU A 214 20.67 -13.88 -6.43
N LEU A 215 20.08 -13.20 -7.41
CA LEU A 215 18.86 -12.40 -7.21
C LEU A 215 17.67 -13.29 -6.76
N THR A 216 17.57 -14.50 -7.29
CA THR A 216 16.56 -15.46 -6.88
C THR A 216 16.77 -15.89 -5.44
N LEU A 217 18.02 -16.12 -5.03
CA LEU A 217 18.38 -16.47 -3.65
C LEU A 217 18.06 -15.32 -2.68
N ILE A 218 18.43 -14.09 -3.04
CA ILE A 218 18.10 -12.89 -2.24
C ILE A 218 16.58 -12.75 -2.11
N SER A 219 15.83 -12.92 -3.19
CA SER A 219 14.38 -12.80 -3.14
C SER A 219 13.74 -13.88 -2.25
N LYS A 220 14.23 -15.11 -2.29
CA LYS A 220 13.75 -16.21 -1.46
C LYS A 220 14.00 -15.99 0.03
N ASN A 221 15.10 -15.31 0.37
CA ASN A 221 15.47 -15.03 1.77
C ASN A 221 15.02 -13.65 2.25
N LEU A 222 14.31 -12.88 1.43
CA LEU A 222 13.87 -11.52 1.78
C LEU A 222 13.00 -11.49 3.06
N TYR A 223 12.25 -12.56 3.34
CA TYR A 223 11.46 -12.64 4.57
C TYR A 223 12.33 -12.67 5.85
N TYR A 224 13.53 -13.26 5.82
CA TYR A 224 14.46 -13.20 6.95
C TYR A 224 14.91 -11.77 7.22
N LEU A 225 15.31 -11.03 6.17
CA LEU A 225 15.68 -9.63 6.30
C LEU A 225 14.54 -8.82 6.91
N ILE A 226 13.32 -8.98 6.41
CA ILE A 226 12.16 -8.27 6.91
C ILE A 226 11.87 -8.66 8.36
N TYR A 227 11.96 -9.95 8.69
CA TYR A 227 11.80 -10.42 10.06
C TYR A 227 12.79 -9.74 11.01
N PHE A 228 14.08 -9.71 10.66
CA PHE A 228 15.10 -9.07 11.50
C PHE A 228 14.85 -7.57 11.70
N LEU A 229 14.45 -6.86 10.64
CA LEU A 229 14.12 -5.43 10.73
C LEU A 229 12.87 -5.17 11.61
N LEU A 230 11.96 -6.10 11.69
CA LEU A 230 10.73 -6.00 12.47
C LEU A 230 10.78 -6.77 13.80
N LYS A 231 11.86 -7.48 14.13
CA LYS A 231 11.97 -8.44 15.24
C LYS A 231 11.42 -7.89 16.58
N LYS A 232 11.81 -6.68 16.96
CA LYS A 232 11.33 -6.06 18.21
C LYS A 232 9.82 -5.91 18.26
N LYS A 233 9.19 -5.53 17.13
CA LYS A 233 7.74 -5.36 17.01
C LYS A 233 7.01 -6.70 16.93
N LEU A 234 7.57 -7.65 16.20
CA LEU A 234 7.02 -8.99 16.08
C LEU A 234 7.00 -9.70 17.44
N ASN A 235 8.07 -9.58 18.22
CA ASN A 235 8.15 -10.13 19.56
C ASN A 235 7.09 -9.52 20.50
N PHE A 236 6.82 -8.23 20.40
CA PHE A 236 5.74 -7.58 21.17
C PHE A 236 4.38 -8.25 20.94
N TYR A 237 4.11 -8.71 19.72
CA TYR A 237 2.90 -9.43 19.36
C TYR A 237 3.03 -10.96 19.47
N LYS A 238 4.14 -11.48 20.03
CA LYS A 238 4.45 -12.91 20.13
C LYS A 238 4.44 -13.63 18.78
N ILE A 239 4.85 -12.94 17.71
CA ILE A 239 5.00 -13.50 16.36
C ILE A 239 6.45 -13.90 16.15
N TYR A 240 6.71 -15.19 16.19
CA TYR A 240 8.03 -15.77 15.96
C TYR A 240 8.29 -15.99 14.46
N ILE A 241 9.54 -16.30 14.12
CA ILE A 241 9.96 -16.43 12.72
C ILE A 241 9.17 -17.49 11.94
N LYS A 242 8.79 -18.61 12.59
CA LYS A 242 7.95 -19.65 11.99
C LYS A 242 6.57 -19.15 11.60
N ASP A 243 5.96 -18.31 12.46
CA ASP A 243 4.64 -17.74 12.22
C ASP A 243 4.72 -16.55 11.26
N PHE A 244 5.82 -15.78 11.30
CA PHE A 244 6.05 -14.65 10.41
C PHE A 244 6.11 -15.08 8.93
N LYS A 245 6.59 -16.30 8.63
CA LYS A 245 6.55 -16.85 7.25
C LYS A 245 5.13 -16.80 6.68
N LEU A 246 4.13 -17.11 7.50
CA LEU A 246 2.73 -17.05 7.10
C LEU A 246 2.29 -15.62 6.79
N TYR A 247 2.59 -14.66 7.66
CA TYR A 247 2.25 -13.25 7.42
C TYR A 247 2.91 -12.71 6.15
N TYR A 248 4.16 -13.10 5.90
CA TYR A 248 4.85 -12.74 4.67
C TYR A 248 4.25 -13.43 3.44
N LEU A 249 3.85 -14.69 3.55
CA LEU A 249 3.13 -15.40 2.49
C LEU A 249 1.80 -14.72 2.15
N LEU A 250 1.01 -14.38 3.15
CA LEU A 250 -0.27 -13.67 2.96
C LEU A 250 -0.06 -12.30 2.29
N TYR A 251 0.98 -11.56 2.69
CA TYR A 251 1.38 -10.33 2.02
C TYR A 251 1.69 -10.57 0.52
N LEU A 252 2.50 -11.56 0.19
CA LEU A 252 2.86 -11.86 -1.20
C LEU A 252 1.65 -12.26 -2.03
N MET A 253 0.75 -13.06 -1.49
CA MET A 253 -0.49 -13.46 -2.16
C MET A 253 -1.35 -12.23 -2.48
N GLU A 254 -1.54 -11.34 -1.53
CA GLU A 254 -2.31 -10.14 -1.73
C GLU A 254 -1.65 -9.19 -2.73
N LYS A 255 -0.33 -9.00 -2.65
CA LYS A 255 0.42 -8.18 -3.64
C LYS A 255 0.33 -8.75 -5.04
N LYS A 256 0.41 -10.06 -5.20
CA LYS A 256 0.19 -10.70 -6.52
C LYS A 256 -1.18 -10.34 -7.08
N ILE A 257 -2.24 -10.46 -6.28
CA ILE A 257 -3.61 -10.14 -6.70
C ILE A 257 -3.72 -8.67 -7.11
N ILE A 258 -3.15 -7.75 -6.32
CA ILE A 258 -3.11 -6.32 -6.64
C ILE A 258 -2.43 -6.09 -8.00
N PHE A 259 -1.24 -6.67 -8.22
CA PHE A 259 -0.52 -6.49 -9.48
C PHE A 259 -1.24 -7.08 -10.68
N VAL A 260 -1.87 -8.25 -10.54
CA VAL A 260 -2.69 -8.84 -11.61
C VAL A 260 -3.87 -7.92 -11.96
N THR A 261 -4.46 -7.27 -10.95
CA THR A 261 -5.56 -6.31 -11.18
C THR A 261 -5.05 -5.04 -11.85
N ASP A 262 -3.89 -4.53 -11.40
CA ASP A 262 -3.29 -3.31 -11.95
C ASP A 262 -2.93 -3.49 -13.45
N ILE A 263 -2.42 -4.67 -13.86
CA ILE A 263 -2.13 -4.98 -15.28
C ILE A 263 -3.33 -4.72 -16.18
N LYS A 264 -4.55 -5.10 -15.74
CA LYS A 264 -5.76 -4.93 -16.54
C LYS A 264 -6.13 -3.46 -16.81
N SER A 265 -5.61 -2.55 -16.00
CA SER A 265 -5.83 -1.11 -16.14
C SER A 265 -4.72 -0.37 -16.89
N LEU A 266 -3.65 -1.07 -17.30
CA LEU A 266 -2.50 -0.49 -17.97
C LEU A 266 -2.62 -0.61 -19.49
N ASN A 267 -2.30 0.49 -20.19
CA ASN A 267 -2.30 0.55 -21.64
C ASN A 267 -0.91 0.44 -22.27
N LYS A 268 0.16 0.46 -21.44
CA LYS A 268 1.54 0.45 -21.93
C LYS A 268 2.16 -0.94 -21.78
N GLN A 269 2.50 -1.57 -22.88
CA GLN A 269 3.09 -2.93 -22.91
C GLN A 269 4.37 -3.04 -22.06
N LYS A 270 5.21 -1.98 -22.02
CA LYS A 270 6.43 -1.96 -21.20
C LYS A 270 6.13 -2.08 -19.70
N GLU A 271 5.11 -1.36 -19.21
CA GLU A 271 4.66 -1.42 -17.82
C GLU A 271 4.06 -2.80 -17.49
N ILE A 272 3.25 -3.34 -18.39
CA ILE A 272 2.67 -4.69 -18.27
C ILE A 272 3.79 -5.75 -18.14
N ASN A 273 4.77 -5.72 -19.01
CA ASN A 273 5.89 -6.67 -19.00
C ASN A 273 6.72 -6.55 -17.71
N TYR A 274 6.91 -5.34 -17.21
CA TYR A 274 7.59 -5.10 -15.94
C TYR A 274 6.84 -5.72 -14.76
N ILE A 275 5.53 -5.48 -14.66
CA ILE A 275 4.70 -6.05 -13.58
C ILE A 275 4.61 -7.56 -13.68
N LYS A 276 4.53 -8.15 -14.89
CA LYS A 276 4.59 -9.61 -15.07
C LYS A 276 5.86 -10.22 -14.48
N LYS A 277 7.03 -9.55 -14.61
CA LYS A 277 8.28 -10.00 -13.99
C LYS A 277 8.21 -9.98 -12.46
N ILE A 278 7.65 -8.93 -11.87
CA ILE A 278 7.44 -8.87 -10.42
C ILE A 278 6.53 -10.02 -9.96
N ILE A 279 5.45 -10.29 -10.68
CA ILE A 279 4.53 -11.41 -10.38
C ILE A 279 5.29 -12.75 -10.42
N ASN A 280 6.20 -12.95 -11.36
CA ASN A 280 7.01 -14.17 -11.42
C ASN A 280 7.92 -14.32 -10.19
N ILE A 281 8.58 -13.24 -9.75
CA ILE A 281 9.38 -13.23 -8.53
C ILE A 281 8.51 -13.56 -7.31
N ILE A 282 7.33 -12.97 -7.21
CA ILE A 282 6.37 -13.25 -6.14
C ILE A 282 5.95 -14.73 -6.17
N ASN A 283 5.67 -15.31 -7.33
CA ASN A 283 5.32 -16.72 -7.47
C ASN A 283 6.44 -17.66 -6.99
N LEU A 284 7.70 -17.37 -7.32
CA LEU A 284 8.85 -18.13 -6.85
C LEU A 284 8.97 -18.08 -5.32
N ASN A 285 8.77 -16.90 -4.73
CA ASN A 285 8.79 -16.74 -3.27
C ASN A 285 7.63 -17.50 -2.60
N ILE A 286 6.41 -17.40 -3.15
CA ILE A 286 5.24 -18.16 -2.65
C ILE A 286 5.52 -19.65 -2.68
N SER A 287 6.02 -20.19 -3.79
CA SER A 287 6.32 -21.61 -3.94
C SER A 287 7.41 -22.08 -2.97
N TYR A 288 8.45 -21.26 -2.76
CA TYR A 288 9.50 -21.54 -1.79
C TYR A 288 8.97 -21.58 -0.35
N LEU A 289 8.16 -20.59 0.04
CA LEU A 289 7.60 -20.50 1.39
C LEU A 289 6.63 -21.65 1.68
N ILE A 290 5.79 -22.03 0.73
CA ILE A 290 4.88 -23.18 0.87
C ILE A 290 5.65 -24.49 1.11
N LYS A 291 6.82 -24.67 0.48
CA LYS A 291 7.68 -25.84 0.73
C LYS A 291 8.33 -25.82 2.12
N LYS A 292 8.48 -24.64 2.72
CA LYS A 292 9.12 -24.42 4.04
C LYS A 292 8.12 -24.31 5.19
N LEU A 293 6.83 -24.21 4.93
CA LEU A 293 5.75 -24.37 5.90
C LEU A 293 5.46 -25.85 6.13
#